data_b7d7856defacd186def9f3b78680a626
#
_entry.id   b7d7856defacd186def9f3b78680a626
#
_cell.length_a   1.000
_cell.length_b   1.000
_cell.length_c   1.000
_cell.angle_alpha   90.00
_cell.angle_beta   90.00
_cell.angle_gamma   90.00
#
_symmetry.space_group_name_H-M   'P 1'
#
loop_
_entity.id
_entity.type
_entity.pdbx_description
1 polymer ?
#
loop_
_entity_poly.entity_id
_entity_poly.type
_entity_poly.pdbx_seq_one_letter_code
_entity_poly.pdbx_strand_id
1 'polypeptide(L)'
;MQKGSTKCETGSAGGDTGFRRRLSSIALVAGVALAGSAGVDAQMASSPGSDVASLEERELGQPYTENGERVIYDRALPFLAQEVIDLGFELPRPYGAQIIGYWQEQDLILDNLSVSIDGGEYQDIDFVDFGTPSVENTTAQAKLDAWLFPFMNVYVSLGQFTGDGAIPLAVEGRDLLEFLGLGRLCGGGPLEPAFCSRILTTVAEPEYEGDAVAMGMNLAMGWDNYFVTIPISHAWTEVDIINETVTAWNISPRIGYLHSFENAGSIALYTGATWLKAEVDLSGTAVFDTSGSGIAEIGDATTLDFVIRQRNRDRWNYLVGFNWELSRAWSLQAEIGFGGSRDNAIVSGTYRW
;
A
#
# COMPACT_ATOMS: atom_id res chain seq x y z
N MET A 1 57.82 -39.83 23.40
CA MET A 1 57.85 -38.96 22.21
C MET A 1 56.53 -38.15 22.13
N GLN A 2 56.53 -36.96 22.74
CA GLN A 2 55.41 -36.08 22.74
C GLN A 2 55.58 -35.02 21.65
N LYS A 3 54.64 -34.91 20.73
CA LYS A 3 54.55 -33.79 19.77
C LYS A 3 53.64 -32.71 20.31
N GLY A 4 54.21 -31.56 20.65
CA GLY A 4 53.49 -30.35 20.99
C GLY A 4 52.84 -29.74 19.76
N SER A 5 51.56 -29.38 19.90
CA SER A 5 50.80 -28.59 18.93
C SER A 5 50.69 -27.16 19.46
N THR A 6 51.33 -26.24 18.75
CA THR A 6 51.27 -24.80 19.02
C THR A 6 49.99 -24.24 18.39
N LYS A 7 49.08 -23.78 19.22
CA LYS A 7 47.90 -23.04 18.82
C LYS A 7 48.27 -21.58 18.54
N CYS A 8 48.09 -21.15 17.31
CA CYS A 8 48.15 -19.73 16.92
C CYS A 8 46.84 -19.08 17.32
N GLU A 9 46.85 -18.20 18.31
CA GLU A 9 45.73 -17.30 18.64
C GLU A 9 45.80 -16.11 17.71
N THR A 10 44.81 -16.05 16.79
CA THR A 10 44.53 -14.83 16.00
C THR A 10 43.74 -13.89 16.84
N GLY A 11 44.33 -12.76 17.20
CA GLY A 11 43.68 -11.65 17.93
C GLY A 11 42.54 -11.07 17.09
N SER A 12 41.35 -11.20 17.64
CA SER A 12 40.16 -10.53 17.16
C SER A 12 40.24 -9.04 17.55
N ALA A 13 40.36 -8.17 16.55
CA ALA A 13 40.23 -6.73 16.73
C ALA A 13 38.75 -6.43 17.07
N GLY A 14 38.47 -6.28 18.36
CA GLY A 14 37.22 -5.72 18.87
C GLY A 14 37.22 -4.21 18.64
N GLY A 15 36.41 -3.70 17.72
CA GLY A 15 36.35 -2.28 17.43
C GLY A 15 35.12 -1.78 16.67
N ASP A 16 34.12 -2.64 16.37
CA ASP A 16 33.04 -2.20 15.46
C ASP A 16 31.61 -2.41 15.98
N THR A 17 31.41 -2.88 17.20
CA THR A 17 30.07 -3.17 17.73
C THR A 17 29.43 -1.98 18.48
N GLY A 18 30.19 -0.95 18.81
CA GLY A 18 29.72 0.23 19.54
C GLY A 18 29.05 1.27 18.64
N PHE A 19 29.48 1.38 17.40
CA PHE A 19 28.96 2.35 16.45
C PHE A 19 27.66 1.90 15.80
N ARG A 20 27.50 0.59 15.51
CA ARG A 20 26.26 0.03 14.95
C ARG A 20 25.06 0.08 15.90
N ARG A 21 25.25 0.00 17.21
CA ARG A 21 24.16 0.02 18.19
C ARG A 21 23.61 1.43 18.48
N ARG A 22 24.32 2.50 18.13
CA ARG A 22 23.90 3.87 18.42
C ARG A 22 23.24 4.58 17.24
N LEU A 23 23.37 4.05 16.03
CA LEU A 23 22.64 4.52 14.84
C LEU A 23 21.22 3.94 14.69
N SER A 24 20.87 2.93 15.49
CA SER A 24 19.53 2.33 15.50
C SER A 24 18.41 3.24 16.06
N SER A 25 18.76 4.43 16.56
CA SER A 25 17.79 5.40 17.08
C SER A 25 17.49 6.54 16.09
N ILE A 26 18.06 6.49 14.88
CA ILE A 26 17.64 7.35 13.78
C ILE A 26 16.48 6.67 13.10
N ALA A 27 15.32 6.64 13.74
CA ALA A 27 14.08 6.30 13.08
C ALA A 27 13.72 7.42 12.10
N LEU A 28 14.29 7.37 10.90
CA LEU A 28 13.80 8.18 9.79
C LEU A 28 12.46 7.56 9.38
N VAL A 29 11.39 8.22 9.80
CA VAL A 29 9.99 7.80 9.70
C VAL A 29 9.45 7.77 8.26
N ALA A 30 10.28 7.73 7.27
CA ALA A 30 9.94 8.01 5.88
C ALA A 30 9.20 6.88 5.10
N GLY A 31 8.87 5.74 5.71
CA GLY A 31 8.35 4.60 4.96
C GLY A 31 6.83 4.39 4.90
N VAL A 32 6.05 5.18 5.62
CA VAL A 32 4.76 4.73 6.14
C VAL A 32 3.53 5.05 5.30
N ALA A 33 3.58 6.06 4.48
CA ALA A 33 2.38 6.72 4.00
C ALA A 33 1.52 5.95 2.98
N LEU A 34 1.97 4.84 2.44
CA LEU A 34 1.27 4.16 1.34
C LEU A 34 0.51 2.88 1.73
N ALA A 35 0.66 2.44 2.98
CA ALA A 35 0.10 1.18 3.45
C ALA A 35 -1.43 1.12 3.43
N GLY A 36 -2.07 2.20 3.82
CA GLY A 36 -3.53 2.18 4.00
C GLY A 36 -4.36 2.26 2.73
N SER A 37 -3.76 2.72 1.63
CA SER A 37 -4.49 2.87 0.37
C SER A 37 -4.61 1.57 -0.43
N ALA A 38 -3.72 0.63 -0.18
CA ALA A 38 -3.63 -0.58 -0.96
C ALA A 38 -4.74 -1.59 -0.68
N GLY A 39 -5.23 -1.66 0.56
CA GLY A 39 -6.32 -2.56 0.93
C GLY A 39 -7.68 -2.21 0.33
N VAL A 40 -7.80 -1.03 -0.27
CA VAL A 40 -9.03 -0.60 -0.95
C VAL A 40 -9.20 -1.26 -2.32
N ASP A 41 -8.11 -1.76 -2.90
CA ASP A 41 -8.11 -2.40 -4.23
C ASP A 41 -8.84 -3.76 -4.28
N ALA A 42 -9.03 -4.40 -3.15
CA ALA A 42 -9.72 -5.67 -3.07
C ALA A 42 -11.21 -5.63 -3.43
N GLN A 43 -11.63 -4.55 -4.02
CA GLN A 43 -13.02 -4.36 -4.37
C GLN A 43 -13.31 -4.79 -5.78
N MET A 44 -13.24 -6.05 -6.01
CA MET A 44 -14.16 -6.53 -6.99
C MET A 44 -15.54 -6.51 -6.38
N ALA A 45 -16.41 -5.78 -6.99
CA ALA A 45 -17.78 -6.17 -6.94
C ALA A 45 -17.83 -7.68 -7.07
N SER A 46 -18.60 -8.35 -6.28
CA SER A 46 -19.23 -9.55 -6.76
C SER A 46 -19.52 -9.25 -8.21
N SER A 47 -18.92 -10.00 -9.11
CA SER A 47 -19.11 -9.78 -10.53
C SER A 47 -20.57 -9.48 -10.76
N PRO A 48 -20.92 -8.41 -11.51
CA PRO A 48 -22.27 -8.36 -12.06
C PRO A 48 -22.55 -9.61 -12.86
N GLY A 49 -21.55 -10.41 -13.01
CA GLY A 49 -21.44 -11.56 -13.84
C GLY A 49 -22.16 -12.81 -13.42
N SER A 50 -22.52 -13.02 -12.17
CA SER A 50 -23.42 -14.14 -11.88
C SER A 50 -24.84 -13.84 -12.34
N ASP A 51 -25.15 -12.58 -12.51
CA ASP A 51 -26.49 -12.15 -12.85
C ASP A 51 -26.60 -11.47 -14.23
N VAL A 52 -25.47 -11.16 -14.89
CA VAL A 52 -25.39 -10.75 -16.30
C VAL A 52 -24.84 -11.93 -17.10
N ALA A 53 -25.54 -13.03 -17.08
CA ALA A 53 -25.17 -14.19 -17.88
C ALA A 53 -25.45 -13.96 -19.36
N SER A 54 -24.68 -14.66 -20.16
CA SER A 54 -24.90 -14.80 -21.60
C SER A 54 -26.38 -14.88 -21.94
N LEU A 55 -26.83 -14.00 -22.79
CA LEU A 55 -28.18 -13.97 -23.31
C LEU A 55 -28.55 -15.26 -24.06
N GLU A 56 -27.60 -16.19 -24.26
CA GLU A 56 -27.86 -17.45 -25.01
C GLU A 56 -27.94 -18.68 -24.11
N GLU A 57 -27.44 -18.68 -22.86
CA GLU A 57 -27.43 -19.88 -22.00
C GLU A 57 -28.23 -19.77 -20.71
N ARG A 58 -28.61 -18.56 -20.29
CA ARG A 58 -29.66 -18.39 -19.28
C ARG A 58 -30.97 -18.19 -19.99
N GLU A 59 -31.95 -18.96 -19.60
CA GLU A 59 -33.31 -18.49 -19.73
C GLU A 59 -33.34 -17.10 -19.14
N LEU A 60 -33.47 -16.07 -19.98
CA LEU A 60 -33.66 -14.66 -19.60
C LEU A 60 -34.59 -14.70 -18.40
N GLY A 61 -34.16 -14.16 -17.25
CA GLY A 61 -34.94 -14.18 -16.03
C GLY A 61 -36.36 -13.78 -16.41
N GLN A 62 -37.29 -14.72 -16.36
CA GLN A 62 -38.57 -14.51 -16.99
C GLN A 62 -39.21 -13.34 -16.24
N PRO A 63 -39.55 -12.20 -16.87
CA PRO A 63 -40.23 -11.10 -16.22
C PRO A 63 -41.59 -11.50 -15.68
N TYR A 64 -41.98 -12.73 -15.98
CA TYR A 64 -43.20 -13.39 -15.54
C TYR A 64 -42.88 -14.71 -14.85
N THR A 65 -43.59 -15.02 -13.78
CA THR A 65 -43.57 -16.33 -13.13
C THR A 65 -44.13 -17.40 -14.07
N GLU A 66 -43.91 -18.70 -13.77
CA GLU A 66 -44.49 -19.84 -14.53
C GLU A 66 -46.00 -19.71 -14.68
N ASN A 67 -46.69 -18.99 -13.79
CA ASN A 67 -48.12 -18.72 -13.84
C ASN A 67 -48.50 -17.49 -14.68
N GLY A 68 -47.55 -16.81 -15.32
CA GLY A 68 -47.77 -15.63 -16.15
C GLY A 68 -47.94 -14.31 -15.35
N GLU A 69 -47.63 -14.33 -14.05
CA GLU A 69 -47.66 -13.12 -13.23
C GLU A 69 -46.32 -12.36 -13.37
N ARG A 70 -46.37 -11.02 -13.48
CA ARG A 70 -45.18 -10.18 -13.56
C ARG A 70 -44.37 -10.27 -12.25
N VAL A 71 -43.07 -10.49 -12.34
CA VAL A 71 -42.18 -10.40 -11.18
C VAL A 71 -42.05 -8.96 -10.74
N ILE A 72 -42.45 -8.68 -9.51
CA ILE A 72 -42.39 -7.35 -8.92
C ILE A 72 -41.21 -7.29 -7.96
N TYR A 73 -40.32 -6.29 -8.14
CA TYR A 73 -39.23 -6.04 -7.25
C TYR A 73 -39.72 -5.31 -5.99
N ASP A 74 -39.51 -5.90 -4.83
CA ASP A 74 -40.07 -5.44 -3.54
C ASP A 74 -39.03 -4.79 -2.62
N ARG A 75 -37.77 -4.62 -3.08
CA ARG A 75 -36.69 -4.03 -2.29
C ARG A 75 -36.45 -2.57 -2.69
N ALA A 76 -35.88 -1.79 -1.74
CA ALA A 76 -35.57 -0.38 -1.97
C ALA A 76 -34.41 -0.13 -2.96
N LEU A 77 -33.48 -1.08 -3.06
CA LEU A 77 -32.27 -1.00 -3.90
C LEU A 77 -32.08 -2.29 -4.70
N PRO A 78 -31.46 -2.21 -5.88
CA PRO A 78 -31.01 -1.02 -6.58
C PRO A 78 -32.18 -0.21 -7.20
N PHE A 79 -31.95 1.09 -7.41
CA PHE A 79 -32.84 1.92 -8.23
C PHE A 79 -32.85 1.35 -9.68
N LEU A 80 -33.97 1.51 -10.40
CA LEU A 80 -34.17 0.95 -11.75
C LEU A 80 -34.18 -0.58 -11.79
N ALA A 81 -34.38 -1.24 -10.64
CA ALA A 81 -34.38 -2.69 -10.56
C ALA A 81 -35.50 -3.32 -11.42
N GLN A 82 -36.69 -2.74 -11.37
CA GLN A 82 -37.85 -3.28 -12.11
C GLN A 82 -37.64 -3.22 -13.62
N GLU A 83 -37.06 -2.11 -14.12
CA GLU A 83 -36.77 -1.93 -15.54
C GLU A 83 -35.78 -2.98 -16.04
N VAL A 84 -34.79 -3.35 -15.23
CA VAL A 84 -33.79 -4.35 -15.57
C VAL A 84 -34.38 -5.75 -15.53
N ILE A 85 -35.24 -6.07 -14.56
CA ILE A 85 -35.96 -7.33 -14.49
C ILE A 85 -36.91 -7.47 -15.68
N ASP A 86 -37.61 -6.41 -16.04
CA ASP A 86 -38.52 -6.39 -17.20
C ASP A 86 -37.79 -6.64 -18.54
N LEU A 87 -36.48 -6.35 -18.61
CA LEU A 87 -35.59 -6.68 -19.71
C LEU A 87 -35.07 -8.13 -19.64
N GLY A 88 -35.38 -8.88 -18.59
CA GLY A 88 -34.98 -10.26 -18.42
C GLY A 88 -33.65 -10.48 -17.74
N PHE A 89 -33.04 -9.44 -17.12
CA PHE A 89 -31.82 -9.60 -16.37
C PHE A 89 -32.08 -9.92 -14.89
N GLU A 90 -31.26 -10.78 -14.32
CA GLU A 90 -31.24 -11.00 -12.88
C GLU A 90 -30.37 -9.92 -12.19
N LEU A 91 -30.77 -9.52 -10.99
CA LEU A 91 -30.04 -8.55 -10.19
C LEU A 91 -29.30 -9.19 -9.03
N PRO A 92 -28.11 -8.66 -8.67
CA PRO A 92 -27.42 -9.08 -7.46
C PRO A 92 -28.22 -8.70 -6.22
N ARG A 93 -27.98 -9.41 -5.12
CA ARG A 93 -28.50 -9.00 -3.81
C ARG A 93 -27.92 -7.61 -3.46
N PRO A 94 -28.77 -6.68 -3.00
CA PRO A 94 -28.37 -5.26 -2.95
C PRO A 94 -27.32 -4.92 -1.93
N TYR A 95 -27.20 -5.66 -0.83
CA TYR A 95 -26.30 -5.34 0.25
C TYR A 95 -25.22 -6.42 0.38
N GLY A 96 -24.00 -6.00 0.72
CA GLY A 96 -22.87 -6.89 0.92
C GLY A 96 -22.03 -6.51 2.12
N ALA A 97 -21.44 -7.54 2.76
CA ALA A 97 -20.39 -7.42 3.74
C ALA A 97 -19.20 -8.27 3.30
N GLN A 98 -17.99 -7.72 3.37
CA GLN A 98 -16.78 -8.38 2.89
C GLN A 98 -15.67 -8.25 3.92
N ILE A 99 -14.89 -9.31 4.09
CA ILE A 99 -13.61 -9.31 4.81
C ILE A 99 -12.50 -9.50 3.78
N ILE A 100 -11.45 -8.69 3.92
CA ILE A 100 -10.36 -8.59 2.96
C ILE A 100 -9.04 -8.73 3.70
N GLY A 101 -8.17 -9.61 3.21
CA GLY A 101 -6.75 -9.66 3.53
C GLY A 101 -5.96 -9.15 2.34
N TYR A 102 -5.03 -8.25 2.59
CA TYR A 102 -4.19 -7.64 1.58
C TYR A 102 -2.74 -7.64 2.03
N TRP A 103 -1.83 -7.98 1.12
CA TRP A 103 -0.39 -7.87 1.26
C TRP A 103 0.18 -7.07 0.09
N GLN A 104 1.20 -6.24 0.36
CA GLN A 104 1.88 -5.43 -0.63
C GLN A 104 3.34 -5.24 -0.28
N GLU A 105 4.20 -5.26 -1.30
CA GLU A 105 5.55 -4.72 -1.30
C GLU A 105 5.65 -3.62 -2.36
N GLN A 106 6.25 -2.47 -2.03
CA GLN A 106 6.30 -1.33 -2.93
C GLN A 106 7.56 -0.50 -2.76
N ASP A 107 8.19 -0.13 -3.90
CA ASP A 107 9.24 0.88 -3.97
C ASP A 107 8.65 2.30 -3.94
N LEU A 108 9.36 3.18 -3.26
CA LEU A 108 8.99 4.58 -3.08
C LEU A 108 10.01 5.52 -3.70
N ILE A 109 9.63 6.78 -3.80
CA ILE A 109 10.54 7.90 -4.02
C ILE A 109 10.40 8.83 -2.82
N LEU A 110 11.55 9.15 -2.23
CA LEU A 110 11.70 10.18 -1.20
C LEU A 110 12.44 11.35 -1.84
N ASP A 111 11.84 12.53 -1.82
CA ASP A 111 12.42 13.75 -2.36
C ASP A 111 12.08 14.97 -1.48
N ASN A 112 12.71 16.12 -1.77
CA ASN A 112 12.48 17.38 -1.06
C ASN A 112 12.69 17.26 0.46
N LEU A 113 13.82 16.68 0.87
CA LEU A 113 14.20 16.66 2.29
C LEU A 113 14.57 18.08 2.75
N SER A 114 13.86 18.58 3.76
CA SER A 114 14.20 19.81 4.46
C SER A 114 14.39 19.49 5.93
N VAL A 115 15.41 20.04 6.55
CA VAL A 115 15.71 19.82 7.97
C VAL A 115 15.87 21.13 8.73
N SER A 116 15.51 21.10 10.00
CA SER A 116 15.71 22.15 10.98
C SER A 116 16.50 21.61 12.17
N ILE A 117 17.49 22.33 12.64
CA ILE A 117 18.28 21.94 13.80
C ILE A 117 17.79 22.76 14.98
N ASP A 118 17.47 22.10 16.11
CA ASP A 118 17.05 22.70 17.37
C ASP A 118 15.92 23.74 17.20
N GLY A 119 14.96 23.51 16.29
CA GLY A 119 13.84 24.41 16.02
C GLY A 119 14.21 25.69 15.24
N GLY A 120 15.34 25.71 14.53
CA GLY A 120 15.76 26.75 13.62
C GLY A 120 14.96 26.84 12.33
N GLU A 121 15.48 27.56 11.33
CA GLU A 121 14.86 27.58 9.99
C GLU A 121 15.10 26.26 9.24
N TYR A 122 14.09 25.81 8.48
CA TYR A 122 14.23 24.64 7.62
C TYR A 122 15.18 24.95 6.46
N GLN A 123 16.10 24.04 6.21
CA GLN A 123 17.06 24.10 5.10
C GLN A 123 16.86 22.88 4.21
N ASP A 124 16.76 23.12 2.91
CA ASP A 124 16.65 22.04 1.93
C ASP A 124 17.98 21.30 1.82
N ILE A 125 17.91 19.97 1.82
CA ILE A 125 19.06 19.08 1.76
C ILE A 125 18.96 18.22 0.50
N ASP A 126 19.98 18.30 -0.35
CA ASP A 126 20.09 17.59 -1.61
C ASP A 126 21.24 16.55 -1.66
N PHE A 127 22.08 16.53 -0.62
CA PHE A 127 23.24 15.64 -0.54
C PHE A 127 22.97 14.28 0.11
N VAL A 128 21.72 13.98 0.51
CA VAL A 128 21.30 12.68 1.02
C VAL A 128 20.73 11.84 -0.12
N ASP A 129 21.38 10.72 -0.43
CA ASP A 129 20.89 9.74 -1.39
C ASP A 129 20.09 8.67 -0.66
N PHE A 130 18.81 8.52 -1.00
CA PHE A 130 17.89 7.55 -0.42
C PHE A 130 17.89 6.20 -1.16
N GLY A 131 18.64 6.05 -2.23
CA GLY A 131 18.66 4.81 -3.01
C GLY A 131 17.26 4.43 -3.51
N THR A 132 16.82 3.21 -3.21
CA THR A 132 15.46 2.73 -3.49
C THR A 132 14.79 2.32 -2.19
N PRO A 133 14.03 3.22 -1.55
CA PRO A 133 13.23 2.88 -0.38
C PRO A 133 12.13 1.90 -0.75
N SER A 134 11.88 0.92 0.10
CA SER A 134 10.80 -0.05 -0.06
C SER A 134 9.98 -0.18 1.22
N VAL A 135 8.73 -0.55 1.07
CA VAL A 135 7.80 -0.83 2.18
C VAL A 135 7.07 -2.13 1.93
N GLU A 136 6.87 -2.90 2.99
CA GLU A 136 6.02 -4.09 2.99
C GLU A 136 4.86 -3.86 3.96
N ASN A 137 3.64 -4.23 3.55
CA ASN A 137 2.44 -4.00 4.33
C ASN A 137 1.51 -5.19 4.32
N THR A 138 0.91 -5.48 5.45
CA THR A 138 -0.19 -6.43 5.58
C THR A 138 -1.40 -5.73 6.18
N THR A 139 -2.56 -5.89 5.54
CA THR A 139 -3.79 -5.18 5.92
C THR A 139 -4.95 -6.17 6.07
N ALA A 140 -5.77 -5.98 7.10
CA ALA A 140 -7.05 -6.64 7.27
C ALA A 140 -8.18 -5.58 7.26
N GLN A 141 -9.23 -5.80 6.45
CA GLN A 141 -10.32 -4.85 6.30
C GLN A 141 -11.69 -5.50 6.36
N ALA A 142 -12.67 -4.74 6.86
CA ALA A 142 -14.08 -5.01 6.74
C ALA A 142 -14.73 -3.95 5.85
N LYS A 143 -15.51 -4.38 4.86
CA LYS A 143 -16.21 -3.52 3.91
C LYS A 143 -17.71 -3.80 3.96
N LEU A 144 -18.50 -2.73 3.85
CA LEU A 144 -19.94 -2.78 3.62
C LEU A 144 -20.25 -2.08 2.30
N ASP A 145 -21.09 -2.68 1.50
CA ASP A 145 -21.44 -2.18 0.18
C ASP A 145 -22.94 -2.29 -0.13
N ALA A 146 -23.39 -1.45 -1.06
CA ALA A 146 -24.74 -1.48 -1.58
C ALA A 146 -24.77 -1.17 -3.08
N TRP A 147 -25.57 -1.93 -3.84
CA TRP A 147 -25.90 -1.60 -5.21
C TRP A 147 -26.91 -0.47 -5.24
N LEU A 148 -26.48 0.74 -5.63
CA LEU A 148 -27.40 1.87 -5.83
C LEU A 148 -28.14 1.78 -7.14
N PHE A 149 -27.44 1.36 -8.20
CA PHE A 149 -28.00 1.09 -9.52
C PHE A 149 -27.50 -0.29 -9.98
N PRO A 150 -28.13 -0.93 -10.94
CA PRO A 150 -27.69 -2.22 -11.47
C PRO A 150 -26.25 -2.25 -12.00
N PHE A 151 -25.72 -1.07 -12.35
CA PHE A 151 -24.36 -0.88 -12.86
C PHE A 151 -23.42 -0.18 -11.88
N MET A 152 -23.89 0.19 -10.68
CA MET A 152 -23.11 0.96 -9.71
C MET A 152 -23.30 0.46 -8.28
N ASN A 153 -22.22 -0.04 -7.70
CA ASN A 153 -22.12 -0.38 -6.28
C ASN A 153 -21.32 0.70 -5.55
N VAL A 154 -21.72 1.06 -4.35
CA VAL A 154 -20.97 1.98 -3.46
C VAL A 154 -20.62 1.28 -2.17
N TYR A 155 -19.56 1.74 -1.51
CA TYR A 155 -19.08 1.08 -0.31
C TYR A 155 -18.30 2.01 0.63
N VAL A 156 -18.14 1.52 1.84
CA VAL A 156 -17.22 2.02 2.84
C VAL A 156 -16.43 0.85 3.42
N SER A 157 -15.15 1.06 3.71
CA SER A 157 -14.32 0.06 4.39
C SER A 157 -13.55 0.68 5.55
N LEU A 158 -13.29 -0.17 6.54
CA LEU A 158 -12.46 0.11 7.70
C LEU A 158 -11.40 -0.98 7.78
N GLY A 159 -10.16 -0.62 8.02
CA GLY A 159 -9.07 -1.58 8.06
C GLY A 159 -7.99 -1.18 9.03
N GLN A 160 -7.20 -2.16 9.40
CA GLN A 160 -5.97 -2.02 10.17
C GLN A 160 -4.83 -2.64 9.39
N PHE A 161 -3.66 -2.03 9.49
CA PHE A 161 -2.48 -2.53 8.81
C PHE A 161 -1.26 -2.46 9.72
N THR A 162 -0.30 -3.34 9.41
CA THR A 162 1.05 -3.32 9.94
C THR A 162 2.02 -3.35 8.78
N GLY A 163 3.17 -2.74 8.96
CA GLY A 163 4.19 -2.75 7.92
C GLY A 163 5.56 -2.44 8.45
N ASP A 164 6.53 -2.67 7.59
CA ASP A 164 7.92 -2.33 7.78
C ASP A 164 8.50 -1.70 6.51
N GLY A 165 9.54 -0.89 6.70
CA GLY A 165 10.23 -0.22 5.62
C GLY A 165 11.70 -0.55 5.61
N ALA A 166 12.32 -0.38 4.45
CA ALA A 166 13.77 -0.39 4.30
C ALA A 166 14.17 0.85 3.49
N ILE A 167 14.85 1.80 4.15
CA ILE A 167 15.23 3.08 3.58
C ILE A 167 16.75 3.17 3.55
N PRO A 168 17.38 2.85 2.42
CA PRO A 168 18.83 3.04 2.26
C PRO A 168 19.16 4.52 2.28
N LEU A 169 20.18 4.89 3.04
CA LEU A 169 20.69 6.26 3.20
C LEU A 169 22.17 6.28 2.89
N ALA A 170 22.58 7.18 2.03
CA ALA A 170 23.98 7.45 1.76
C ALA A 170 24.26 8.97 1.84
N VAL A 171 25.30 9.33 2.59
CA VAL A 171 25.71 10.73 2.80
C VAL A 171 27.21 10.82 2.65
N GLU A 172 27.72 11.80 1.89
CA GLU A 172 29.13 12.08 1.85
C GLU A 172 29.57 12.81 3.13
N GLY A 173 30.66 12.35 3.74
CA GLY A 173 31.15 12.94 4.99
C GLY A 173 31.54 14.42 4.86
N ARG A 174 31.94 14.86 3.67
CA ARG A 174 32.25 16.27 3.37
C ARG A 174 30.99 17.13 3.46
N ASP A 175 29.93 16.73 2.80
CA ASP A 175 28.67 17.49 2.72
C ASP A 175 28.00 17.55 4.08
N LEU A 176 28.07 16.46 4.86
CA LEU A 176 27.59 16.44 6.23
C LEU A 176 28.38 17.45 7.13
N LEU A 177 29.72 17.49 7.00
CA LEU A 177 30.52 18.46 7.77
C LEU A 177 30.31 19.89 7.29
N GLU A 178 30.07 20.12 6.01
CA GLU A 178 29.76 21.45 5.47
C GLU A 178 28.41 21.94 6.02
N PHE A 179 27.39 21.07 6.01
CA PHE A 179 26.09 21.38 6.61
C PHE A 179 26.18 21.73 8.11
N LEU A 180 27.04 21.01 8.86
CA LEU A 180 27.27 21.27 10.28
C LEU A 180 28.17 22.49 10.53
N GLY A 181 28.55 23.27 9.52
CA GLY A 181 29.45 24.43 9.64
C GLY A 181 30.92 24.06 9.87
N LEU A 182 31.27 22.78 9.77
CA LEU A 182 32.61 22.23 9.99
C LEU A 182 33.37 21.93 8.69
N GLY A 183 32.88 22.41 7.54
CA GLY A 183 33.45 22.16 6.21
C GLY A 183 34.94 22.57 6.07
N ARG A 184 35.44 23.46 6.91
CA ARG A 184 36.86 23.84 6.95
C ARG A 184 37.79 22.67 7.27
N LEU A 185 37.28 21.60 7.92
CA LEU A 185 38.05 20.40 8.23
C LEU A 185 38.37 19.59 6.97
N CYS A 186 37.56 19.74 5.90
CA CYS A 186 37.69 19.06 4.62
C CYS A 186 38.35 19.93 3.53
N GLY A 187 39.31 20.80 3.93
CA GLY A 187 39.94 21.79 3.04
C GLY A 187 41.07 21.26 2.13
N GLY A 188 41.26 19.94 1.97
CA GLY A 188 42.20 19.33 1.03
C GLY A 188 43.67 19.40 1.49
N GLY A 189 43.95 19.60 2.78
CA GLY A 189 45.28 19.62 3.34
C GLY A 189 45.80 18.21 3.72
N PRO A 190 47.13 18.08 4.02
CA PRO A 190 47.72 16.79 4.41
C PRO A 190 47.21 16.25 5.75
N LEU A 191 46.38 16.99 6.47
CA LEU A 191 45.74 16.61 7.73
C LEU A 191 44.22 16.46 7.57
N GLU A 192 43.72 16.38 6.32
CA GLU A 192 42.29 16.15 6.07
C GLU A 192 41.82 14.83 6.69
N PRO A 193 40.78 14.85 7.53
CA PRO A 193 40.24 13.61 8.11
C PRO A 193 39.77 12.67 7.04
N ALA A 194 40.05 11.38 7.19
CA ALA A 194 39.56 10.34 6.27
C ALA A 194 38.02 10.28 6.15
N PHE A 195 37.31 10.90 7.10
CA PHE A 195 35.85 11.03 7.10
C PHE A 195 35.35 11.90 5.93
N CYS A 196 36.12 12.94 5.50
CA CYS A 196 35.69 13.83 4.42
C CYS A 196 35.54 13.15 3.05
N SER A 197 36.25 12.05 2.82
CA SER A 197 36.17 11.27 1.58
C SER A 197 35.36 9.99 1.71
N ARG A 198 34.71 9.78 2.86
CA ARG A 198 33.95 8.55 3.15
C ARG A 198 32.47 8.80 2.85
N ILE A 199 31.85 7.84 2.15
CA ILE A 199 30.40 7.75 2.06
C ILE A 199 29.90 6.97 3.27
N LEU A 200 29.05 7.58 4.06
CA LEU A 200 28.36 6.97 5.18
C LEU A 200 27.08 6.34 4.65
N THR A 201 26.94 5.03 4.79
CA THR A 201 25.75 4.30 4.38
C THR A 201 25.08 3.66 5.59
N THR A 202 23.77 3.76 5.65
CA THR A 202 22.93 3.07 6.64
C THR A 202 21.61 2.68 5.99
N VAL A 203 20.87 1.79 6.64
CA VAL A 203 19.49 1.48 6.29
C VAL A 203 18.64 1.76 7.51
N ALA A 204 17.62 2.59 7.35
CA ALA A 204 16.60 2.77 8.36
C ALA A 204 15.49 1.74 8.11
N GLU A 205 15.09 1.03 9.15
CA GLU A 205 14.08 -0.03 9.11
C GLU A 205 12.95 0.33 10.08
N PRO A 206 12.03 1.26 9.71
CA PRO A 206 10.88 1.59 10.53
C PRO A 206 9.85 0.47 10.51
N GLU A 207 9.33 0.13 11.69
CA GLU A 207 8.10 -0.67 11.85
C GLU A 207 6.97 0.28 12.21
N TYR A 208 5.75 0.00 11.71
CA TYR A 208 4.61 0.88 11.89
C TYR A 208 3.28 0.13 11.81
N GLU A 209 2.26 0.73 12.42
CA GLU A 209 0.89 0.26 12.35
C GLU A 209 -0.08 1.43 12.17
N GLY A 210 -1.32 1.14 11.80
CA GLY A 210 -2.30 2.19 11.66
C GLY A 210 -3.67 1.70 11.24
N ASP A 211 -4.57 2.68 11.14
CA ASP A 211 -5.95 2.50 10.73
C ASP A 211 -6.22 3.17 9.39
N ALA A 212 -7.09 2.56 8.60
CA ALA A 212 -7.50 3.08 7.31
C ALA A 212 -9.02 3.10 7.18
N VAL A 213 -9.52 4.20 6.64
CA VAL A 213 -10.92 4.35 6.23
C VAL A 213 -10.94 4.62 4.74
N ALA A 214 -11.80 3.93 4.00
CA ALA A 214 -11.96 4.24 2.60
C ALA A 214 -13.42 4.24 2.18
N MET A 215 -13.71 5.01 1.14
CA MET A 215 -14.98 5.00 0.45
C MET A 215 -14.76 4.92 -1.06
N GLY A 216 -15.71 4.34 -1.74
CA GLY A 216 -15.61 4.23 -3.19
C GLY A 216 -16.86 3.75 -3.86
N MET A 217 -16.72 3.59 -5.16
CA MET A 217 -17.74 3.02 -6.02
C MET A 217 -17.11 2.04 -7.00
N ASN A 218 -17.91 1.10 -7.45
CA ASN A 218 -17.57 0.22 -8.55
C ASN A 218 -18.60 0.37 -9.65
N LEU A 219 -18.15 0.73 -10.84
CA LEU A 219 -18.95 0.74 -12.05
C LEU A 219 -18.77 -0.59 -12.75
N ALA A 220 -19.87 -1.22 -13.16
CA ALA A 220 -19.86 -2.53 -13.76
C ALA A 220 -20.78 -2.61 -14.98
N MET A 221 -20.32 -3.30 -16.00
CA MET A 221 -21.10 -3.56 -17.21
C MET A 221 -20.71 -4.93 -17.76
N GLY A 222 -21.69 -5.70 -18.23
CA GLY A 222 -21.47 -7.00 -18.85
C GLY A 222 -22.16 -7.13 -20.19
N TRP A 223 -21.65 -8.01 -21.03
CA TRP A 223 -22.25 -8.43 -22.30
C TRP A 223 -21.85 -9.89 -22.58
N ASP A 224 -22.78 -10.72 -22.89
CA ASP A 224 -22.59 -12.18 -23.01
C ASP A 224 -21.88 -12.71 -21.74
N ASN A 225 -20.74 -13.34 -21.90
CA ASN A 225 -19.90 -13.85 -20.80
C ASN A 225 -18.78 -12.90 -20.41
N TYR A 226 -18.68 -11.71 -21.00
CA TYR A 226 -17.66 -10.74 -20.69
C TYR A 226 -18.18 -9.64 -19.78
N PHE A 227 -17.28 -9.07 -18.98
CA PHE A 227 -17.61 -7.95 -18.15
C PHE A 227 -16.45 -6.98 -18.06
N VAL A 228 -16.75 -5.73 -17.74
CA VAL A 228 -15.82 -4.67 -17.37
C VAL A 228 -16.24 -4.11 -16.02
N THR A 229 -15.27 -3.91 -15.13
CA THR A 229 -15.49 -3.19 -13.87
C THR A 229 -14.46 -2.09 -13.71
N ILE A 230 -14.86 -1.00 -13.07
CA ILE A 230 -13.99 0.15 -12.79
C ILE A 230 -14.22 0.55 -11.33
N PRO A 231 -13.53 -0.08 -10.36
CA PRO A 231 -13.48 0.39 -8.99
C PRO A 231 -12.74 1.73 -8.92
N ILE A 232 -13.31 2.66 -8.19
CA ILE A 232 -12.74 3.97 -7.88
C ILE A 232 -12.86 4.17 -6.39
N SER A 233 -11.77 4.51 -5.72
CA SER A 233 -11.77 4.73 -4.28
C SER A 233 -10.88 5.86 -3.84
N HIS A 234 -11.22 6.39 -2.67
CA HIS A 234 -10.43 7.33 -1.91
C HIS A 234 -10.26 6.81 -0.49
N ALA A 235 -9.03 6.82 0.01
CA ALA A 235 -8.67 6.34 1.33
C ALA A 235 -8.03 7.45 2.17
N TRP A 236 -8.26 7.37 3.47
CA TRP A 236 -7.61 8.15 4.52
C TRP A 236 -6.95 7.16 5.48
N THR A 237 -5.69 7.40 5.78
CA THR A 237 -4.87 6.50 6.59
C THR A 237 -4.20 7.29 7.70
N GLU A 238 -4.37 6.84 8.93
CA GLU A 238 -3.67 7.35 10.10
C GLU A 238 -2.63 6.31 10.51
N VAL A 239 -1.42 6.76 10.75
CA VAL A 239 -0.27 5.93 11.06
C VAL A 239 0.33 6.38 12.38
N ASP A 240 0.67 5.45 13.25
CA ASP A 240 1.11 5.69 14.63
C ASP A 240 2.38 6.54 14.78
N ILE A 241 3.26 6.48 13.77
CA ILE A 241 4.56 7.14 13.78
C ILE A 241 4.59 8.49 13.05
N ILE A 242 3.47 8.93 12.47
CA ILE A 242 3.33 10.24 11.82
C ILE A 242 2.07 10.96 12.30
N ASN A 243 2.10 12.30 12.26
CA ASN A 243 0.96 13.11 12.69
C ASN A 243 0.00 13.46 11.54
N GLU A 244 0.43 13.24 10.31
CA GLU A 244 -0.33 13.59 9.10
C GLU A 244 -1.24 12.43 8.68
N THR A 245 -2.45 12.77 8.22
CA THR A 245 -3.33 11.80 7.55
C THR A 245 -2.90 11.63 6.11
N VAL A 246 -2.57 10.40 5.72
CA VAL A 246 -2.23 10.06 4.35
C VAL A 246 -3.48 9.85 3.54
N THR A 247 -3.54 10.43 2.35
CA THR A 247 -4.66 10.24 1.43
C THR A 247 -4.21 9.57 0.14
N ALA A 248 -5.07 8.72 -0.39
CA ALA A 248 -4.79 8.02 -1.64
C ALA A 248 -6.02 7.90 -2.54
N TRP A 249 -5.79 8.03 -3.84
CA TRP A 249 -6.74 7.70 -4.89
C TRP A 249 -6.35 6.41 -5.59
N ASN A 250 -7.34 5.56 -5.82
CA ASN A 250 -7.18 4.33 -6.54
C ASN A 250 -8.23 4.20 -7.65
N ILE A 251 -7.80 3.78 -8.84
CA ILE A 251 -8.66 3.47 -9.98
C ILE A 251 -8.15 2.17 -10.60
N SER A 252 -9.02 1.16 -10.72
CA SER A 252 -8.56 -0.19 -11.07
C SER A 252 -9.44 -0.85 -12.14
N PRO A 253 -9.35 -0.43 -13.40
CA PRO A 253 -10.12 -1.02 -14.50
C PRO A 253 -9.76 -2.49 -14.70
N ARG A 254 -10.79 -3.31 -14.83
CA ARG A 254 -10.69 -4.76 -15.06
C ARG A 254 -11.60 -5.19 -16.20
N ILE A 255 -11.15 -6.19 -16.94
CA ILE A 255 -11.93 -6.91 -17.93
C ILE A 255 -11.85 -8.40 -17.63
N GLY A 256 -12.95 -9.10 -17.74
CA GLY A 256 -12.97 -10.51 -17.42
C GLY A 256 -14.00 -11.31 -18.21
N TYR A 257 -13.94 -12.60 -17.95
CA TYR A 257 -14.81 -13.61 -18.53
C TYR A 257 -15.45 -14.43 -17.41
N LEU A 258 -16.77 -14.62 -17.49
CA LEU A 258 -17.55 -15.41 -16.56
C LEU A 258 -17.81 -16.79 -17.13
N HIS A 259 -17.65 -17.82 -16.30
CA HIS A 259 -18.04 -19.18 -16.61
C HIS A 259 -18.93 -19.73 -15.49
N SER A 260 -20.11 -20.17 -15.84
CA SER A 260 -21.08 -20.77 -14.90
C SER A 260 -21.01 -22.30 -14.95
N PHE A 261 -21.03 -22.91 -13.77
CA PHE A 261 -21.06 -24.37 -13.61
C PHE A 261 -22.46 -24.80 -13.13
N GLU A 262 -22.98 -25.93 -13.63
CA GLU A 262 -24.31 -26.41 -13.26
C GLU A 262 -24.52 -26.59 -11.74
N ASN A 263 -23.48 -27.00 -10.99
CA ASN A 263 -23.61 -27.35 -9.57
C ASN A 263 -22.55 -26.68 -8.67
N ALA A 264 -21.70 -25.77 -9.18
CA ALA A 264 -20.58 -25.21 -8.44
C ALA A 264 -20.56 -23.66 -8.47
N GLY A 265 -21.68 -23.04 -8.82
CA GLY A 265 -21.77 -21.58 -8.95
C GLY A 265 -21.08 -21.07 -10.20
N SER A 266 -20.50 -19.88 -10.15
CA SER A 266 -19.81 -19.25 -11.29
C SER A 266 -18.44 -18.73 -10.91
N ILE A 267 -17.52 -18.77 -11.86
CA ILE A 267 -16.18 -18.20 -11.71
C ILE A 267 -15.96 -17.11 -12.75
N ALA A 268 -15.55 -15.94 -12.28
CA ALA A 268 -15.11 -14.83 -13.10
C ALA A 268 -13.59 -14.76 -13.09
N LEU A 269 -12.96 -14.91 -14.25
CA LEU A 269 -11.53 -14.70 -14.43
C LEU A 269 -11.31 -13.31 -15.04
N TYR A 270 -10.36 -12.55 -14.53
CA TYR A 270 -10.14 -11.20 -15.00
C TYR A 270 -8.67 -10.79 -14.97
N THR A 271 -8.40 -9.77 -15.77
CA THR A 271 -7.13 -9.04 -15.76
C THR A 271 -7.40 -7.55 -15.82
N GLY A 272 -6.42 -6.75 -15.45
CA GLY A 272 -6.56 -5.31 -15.46
C GLY A 272 -5.28 -4.59 -15.07
N ALA A 273 -5.46 -3.36 -14.66
CA ALA A 273 -4.38 -2.52 -14.13
C ALA A 273 -4.91 -1.65 -13.01
N THR A 274 -4.05 -1.33 -12.05
CA THR A 274 -4.36 -0.43 -10.95
C THR A 274 -3.54 0.84 -11.08
N TRP A 275 -4.20 1.99 -11.05
CA TRP A 275 -3.60 3.29 -10.89
C TRP A 275 -3.76 3.76 -9.45
N LEU A 276 -2.64 3.98 -8.76
CA LEU A 276 -2.59 4.43 -7.38
C LEU A 276 -1.82 5.76 -7.29
N LYS A 277 -2.43 6.74 -6.68
CA LYS A 277 -1.80 8.01 -6.34
C LYS A 277 -1.89 8.24 -4.84
N ALA A 278 -0.76 8.15 -4.15
CA ALA A 278 -0.57 8.58 -2.79
C ALA A 278 0.67 9.46 -2.74
N GLU A 279 0.51 10.66 -2.19
CA GLU A 279 1.58 11.64 -1.99
C GLU A 279 1.36 12.26 -0.61
N VAL A 280 2.43 12.36 0.17
CA VAL A 280 2.38 12.95 1.51
C VAL A 280 3.71 13.63 1.82
N ASP A 281 3.63 14.75 2.52
CA ASP A 281 4.79 15.38 3.14
C ASP A 281 4.85 14.86 4.58
N LEU A 282 5.86 14.01 4.87
CA LEU A 282 6.09 13.43 6.18
C LEU A 282 6.90 14.39 7.02
N SER A 283 6.49 14.66 8.24
CA SER A 283 7.25 15.40 9.22
C SER A 283 7.62 14.52 10.41
N GLY A 284 8.80 14.74 10.96
CA GLY A 284 9.26 13.99 12.11
C GLY A 284 10.40 14.68 12.83
N THR A 285 10.73 14.15 14.00
CA THR A 285 11.82 14.66 14.83
C THR A 285 12.78 13.51 15.15
N ALA A 286 14.05 13.68 14.79
CA ALA A 286 15.12 12.75 15.15
C ALA A 286 16.00 13.36 16.24
N VAL A 287 16.33 12.58 17.27
CA VAL A 287 17.24 13.02 18.35
C VAL A 287 18.59 12.31 18.17
N PHE A 288 19.63 13.06 17.96
CA PHE A 288 20.98 12.55 17.84
C PHE A 288 21.71 12.69 19.18
N ASP A 289 22.14 11.57 19.75
CA ASP A 289 23.05 11.55 20.89
C ASP A 289 24.49 11.79 20.37
N THR A 290 24.95 13.01 20.55
CA THR A 290 26.29 13.45 20.16
C THR A 290 27.34 13.32 21.28
N SER A 291 26.94 12.83 22.45
CA SER A 291 27.79 12.71 23.66
C SER A 291 29.07 11.87 23.49
N GLY A 292 29.19 11.11 22.40
CA GLY A 292 30.37 10.28 22.09
C GLY A 292 31.20 10.74 20.89
N SER A 293 30.84 11.85 20.24
CA SER A 293 31.49 12.31 18.99
C SER A 293 32.85 12.98 19.20
N GLY A 294 33.15 13.46 20.44
CA GLY A 294 34.37 14.21 20.75
C GLY A 294 34.38 15.64 20.15
N ILE A 295 33.28 16.09 19.57
CA ILE A 295 33.12 17.44 19.01
C ILE A 295 32.43 18.28 20.08
N ALA A 296 33.23 19.04 20.81
CA ALA A 296 32.78 19.80 21.96
C ALA A 296 31.83 20.99 21.65
N GLU A 297 31.62 21.31 20.37
CA GLU A 297 30.75 22.41 19.92
C GLU A 297 29.32 21.97 19.64
N ILE A 298 29.05 20.66 19.58
CA ILE A 298 27.69 20.10 19.42
C ILE A 298 27.28 19.66 20.83
N GLY A 299 26.16 20.13 21.34
CA GLY A 299 25.65 19.78 22.67
C GLY A 299 25.46 18.26 22.86
N ASP A 300 25.13 17.80 24.06
CA ASP A 300 24.98 16.37 24.38
C ASP A 300 23.87 15.69 23.62
N ALA A 301 22.90 16.42 23.06
CA ALA A 301 21.85 15.94 22.16
C ALA A 301 21.41 17.05 21.20
N THR A 302 21.26 16.74 19.93
CA THR A 302 20.75 17.67 18.91
C THR A 302 19.43 17.12 18.40
N THR A 303 18.40 17.97 18.40
CA THR A 303 17.10 17.65 17.83
C THR A 303 17.08 18.08 16.36
N LEU A 304 16.76 17.15 15.47
CA LEU A 304 16.63 17.41 14.05
C LEU A 304 15.17 17.20 13.65
N ASP A 305 14.49 18.29 13.33
CA ASP A 305 13.17 18.21 12.72
C ASP A 305 13.32 18.12 11.21
N PHE A 306 12.56 17.25 10.58
CA PHE A 306 12.64 17.05 9.14
C PHE A 306 11.25 17.03 8.49
N VAL A 307 11.22 17.43 7.23
CA VAL A 307 10.08 17.26 6.32
C VAL A 307 10.60 16.63 5.05
N ILE A 308 9.96 15.54 4.62
CA ILE A 308 10.32 14.82 3.39
C ILE A 308 9.07 14.45 2.61
N ARG A 309 9.12 14.64 1.30
CA ARG A 309 8.04 14.22 0.42
C ARG A 309 8.19 12.76 0.02
N GLN A 310 7.12 11.99 0.24
CA GLN A 310 7.02 10.61 -0.18
C GLN A 310 5.96 10.44 -1.26
N ARG A 311 6.26 9.64 -2.28
CA ARG A 311 5.32 9.30 -3.36
C ARG A 311 5.60 7.93 -3.94
N ASN A 312 4.58 7.36 -4.62
CA ASN A 312 4.76 6.13 -5.39
C ASN A 312 5.82 6.31 -6.47
N ARG A 313 6.72 5.34 -6.62
CA ARG A 313 7.69 5.32 -7.71
C ARG A 313 6.98 5.15 -9.06
N ASP A 314 6.11 4.13 -9.17
CA ASP A 314 5.21 3.92 -10.30
C ASP A 314 3.75 3.97 -9.83
N ARG A 315 2.90 4.60 -10.61
CA ARG A 315 1.46 4.69 -10.30
C ARG A 315 0.67 3.51 -10.83
N TRP A 316 1.17 2.81 -11.84
CA TRP A 316 0.49 1.70 -12.47
C TRP A 316 1.13 0.37 -12.12
N ASN A 317 0.32 -0.63 -11.85
CA ASN A 317 0.69 -2.03 -11.89
C ASN A 317 -0.39 -2.86 -12.60
N TYR A 318 -0.03 -4.05 -13.08
CA TYR A 318 -0.95 -5.00 -13.69
C TYR A 318 -1.53 -5.93 -12.64
N LEU A 319 -2.69 -6.50 -12.93
CA LEU A 319 -3.32 -7.48 -12.06
C LEU A 319 -3.96 -8.62 -12.84
N VAL A 320 -4.06 -9.76 -12.18
CA VAL A 320 -4.87 -10.91 -12.59
C VAL A 320 -5.57 -11.48 -11.37
N GLY A 321 -6.77 -11.97 -11.54
CA GLY A 321 -7.52 -12.52 -10.42
C GLY A 321 -8.72 -13.33 -10.86
N PHE A 322 -9.40 -13.87 -9.85
CA PHE A 322 -10.68 -14.52 -10.02
C PHE A 322 -11.63 -14.17 -8.89
N ASN A 323 -12.92 -14.26 -9.19
CA ASN A 323 -13.98 -14.23 -8.20
C ASN A 323 -14.85 -15.49 -8.40
N TRP A 324 -15.00 -16.28 -7.33
CA TRP A 324 -15.81 -17.47 -7.34
C TRP A 324 -17.09 -17.26 -6.54
N GLU A 325 -18.20 -17.22 -7.19
CA GLU A 325 -19.52 -17.15 -6.59
C GLU A 325 -20.01 -18.57 -6.29
N LEU A 326 -19.87 -18.95 -5.02
CA LEU A 326 -20.29 -20.24 -4.49
C LEU A 326 -21.83 -20.36 -4.46
N SER A 327 -22.50 -19.23 -4.29
CA SER A 327 -23.96 -19.10 -4.26
C SER A 327 -24.35 -17.64 -4.45
N ARG A 328 -25.65 -17.33 -4.59
CA ARG A 328 -26.15 -15.93 -4.59
C ARG A 328 -25.79 -15.12 -3.33
N ALA A 329 -25.36 -15.79 -2.25
CA ALA A 329 -25.02 -15.13 -0.99
C ALA A 329 -23.52 -15.08 -0.74
N TRP A 330 -22.72 -16.00 -1.22
CA TRP A 330 -21.32 -16.15 -0.87
C TRP A 330 -20.42 -16.14 -2.09
N SER A 331 -19.39 -15.31 -2.04
CA SER A 331 -18.30 -15.33 -3.02
C SER A 331 -16.93 -15.26 -2.35
N LEU A 332 -15.92 -15.80 -3.03
CA LEU A 332 -14.51 -15.75 -2.69
C LEU A 332 -13.74 -15.10 -3.84
N GLN A 333 -12.80 -14.27 -3.52
CA GLN A 333 -11.94 -13.60 -4.49
C GLN A 333 -10.48 -13.80 -4.13
N ALA A 334 -9.64 -13.98 -5.16
CA ALA A 334 -8.20 -13.82 -5.04
C ALA A 334 -7.66 -13.05 -6.25
N GLU A 335 -6.69 -12.19 -5.99
CA GLU A 335 -6.05 -11.34 -6.99
C GLU A 335 -4.56 -11.21 -6.66
N ILE A 336 -3.72 -11.18 -7.68
CA ILE A 336 -2.32 -10.80 -7.59
C ILE A 336 -2.07 -9.62 -8.52
N GLY A 337 -1.36 -8.62 -8.01
CA GLY A 337 -0.88 -7.48 -8.78
C GLY A 337 0.63 -7.53 -8.89
N PHE A 338 1.17 -7.10 -10.01
CA PHE A 338 2.58 -7.14 -10.30
C PHE A 338 2.99 -6.10 -11.33
N GLY A 339 4.29 -5.81 -11.37
CA GLY A 339 4.89 -4.92 -12.35
C GLY A 339 4.96 -3.47 -11.88
N GLY A 340 5.83 -2.70 -12.51
CA GLY A 340 6.25 -1.42 -12.00
C GLY A 340 7.07 -1.60 -10.73
N SER A 341 6.75 -0.83 -9.72
CA SER A 341 7.42 -0.82 -8.41
C SER A 341 6.54 -1.39 -7.29
N ARG A 342 5.50 -2.18 -7.62
CA ARG A 342 4.56 -2.72 -6.63
C ARG A 342 4.15 -4.15 -6.98
N ASP A 343 4.29 -5.04 -6.00
CA ASP A 343 3.73 -6.38 -6.00
C ASP A 343 2.71 -6.49 -4.87
N ASN A 344 1.55 -7.13 -5.12
CA ASN A 344 0.52 -7.26 -4.12
C ASN A 344 -0.32 -8.54 -4.29
N ALA A 345 -0.94 -8.97 -3.21
CA ALA A 345 -1.88 -10.08 -3.19
C ALA A 345 -3.10 -9.75 -2.34
N ILE A 346 -4.25 -10.20 -2.81
CA ILE A 346 -5.56 -9.96 -2.18
C ILE A 346 -6.31 -11.28 -2.06
N VAL A 347 -6.93 -11.49 -0.91
CA VAL A 347 -7.92 -12.55 -0.70
C VAL A 347 -9.10 -11.96 0.04
N SER A 348 -10.31 -12.26 -0.41
CA SER A 348 -11.51 -11.78 0.27
C SER A 348 -12.67 -12.75 0.21
N GLY A 349 -13.56 -12.64 1.21
CA GLY A 349 -14.83 -13.35 1.27
C GLY A 349 -15.97 -12.36 1.42
N THR A 350 -17.02 -12.51 0.60
CA THR A 350 -18.19 -11.63 0.58
C THR A 350 -19.45 -12.40 0.91
N TYR A 351 -20.30 -11.78 1.74
CA TYR A 351 -21.67 -12.24 2.00
C TYR A 351 -22.67 -11.17 1.55
N ARG A 352 -23.70 -11.58 0.79
CA ARG A 352 -24.77 -10.71 0.27
C ARG A 352 -26.16 -11.14 0.71
N TRP A 353 -27.03 -10.14 1.00
CA TRP A 353 -28.41 -10.37 1.46
C TRP A 353 -29.44 -9.46 0.79
#